data_5e77c6e743c6f87ddb70b854a6efdf8e
#
_entry.id   5e77c6e743c6f87ddb70b854a6efdf8e
#
_cell.length_a   1.000
_cell.length_b   1.000
_cell.length_c   1.000
_cell.angle_alpha   90.00
_cell.angle_beta   90.00
_cell.angle_gamma   90.00
#
_symmetry.space_group_name_H-M   'P 1'
#
loop_
_entity.id
_entity.type
_entity.pdbx_description
1 polymer ?
#
loop_
_entity_poly.entity_id
_entity_poly.type
_entity_poly.pdbx_seq_one_letter_code
_entity_poly.pdbx_strand_id
1 'polypeptide(L)'
;RPMDPTTTEILGIARAIQLAVAPVFLLTALATIFNVLASRLARVVDRARIMEAQLGDPAFAGADEVRARLSVISTRTRLINLSIALCVLSALLVSLVVVSLFVSSLLQIDLAWPVAVLFIVAMLSLAVALIFFLREIYIATAALRFNSVVPGAGHAKG
;
A
#
# COMPACT_ATOMS: atom_id res chain seq x y z
N ARG A 1 34.00 7.95 -38.45
CA ARG A 1 33.43 6.63 -38.84
C ARG A 1 32.00 6.64 -38.45
N PRO A 2 31.03 6.50 -39.35
CA PRO A 2 29.63 6.31 -38.96
C PRO A 2 29.54 5.02 -38.13
N MET A 3 28.89 5.11 -36.98
CA MET A 3 28.63 3.93 -36.15
C MET A 3 27.65 3.01 -36.90
N ASP A 4 27.93 1.71 -36.90
CA ASP A 4 27.05 0.70 -37.47
C ASP A 4 25.68 0.76 -36.84
N PRO A 5 24.57 0.70 -37.58
CA PRO A 5 23.20 0.76 -37.03
C PRO A 5 22.98 -0.31 -35.94
N THR A 6 23.55 -1.49 -36.09
CA THR A 6 23.51 -2.55 -35.06
C THR A 6 24.20 -2.17 -33.77
N THR A 7 25.26 -1.40 -33.80
CA THR A 7 25.98 -0.92 -32.62
C THR A 7 25.13 0.11 -31.85
N THR A 8 24.40 0.95 -32.57
CA THR A 8 23.52 1.97 -31.97
C THR A 8 22.32 1.32 -31.29
N GLU A 9 21.74 0.29 -31.87
CA GLU A 9 20.62 -0.48 -31.27
C GLU A 9 21.07 -1.21 -30.01
N ILE A 10 22.24 -1.90 -30.04
CA ILE A 10 22.79 -2.61 -28.87
C ILE A 10 23.04 -1.62 -27.71
N LEU A 11 23.60 -0.44 -27.98
CA LEU A 11 23.85 0.56 -26.97
C LEU A 11 22.54 1.14 -26.40
N GLY A 12 21.50 1.29 -27.23
CA GLY A 12 20.16 1.72 -26.81
C GLY A 12 19.53 0.73 -25.83
N ILE A 13 19.54 -0.56 -26.18
CA ILE A 13 19.00 -1.63 -25.32
C ILE A 13 19.80 -1.74 -24.01
N ALA A 14 21.13 -1.69 -24.07
CA ALA A 14 21.96 -1.73 -22.88
C ALA A 14 21.65 -0.56 -21.92
N ARG A 15 21.43 0.64 -22.45
CA ARG A 15 21.02 1.80 -21.70
C ARG A 15 19.62 1.66 -21.08
N ALA A 16 18.66 1.11 -21.82
CA ALA A 16 17.32 0.83 -21.32
C ALA A 16 17.35 -0.16 -20.15
N ILE A 17 18.14 -1.24 -20.26
CA ILE A 17 18.35 -2.22 -19.18
C ILE A 17 18.94 -1.52 -17.96
N GLN A 18 19.98 -0.70 -18.13
CA GLN A 18 20.63 0.00 -17.04
C GLN A 18 19.66 0.97 -16.32
N LEU A 19 18.83 1.69 -17.05
CA LEU A 19 17.83 2.60 -16.49
C LEU A 19 16.65 1.85 -15.83
N ALA A 20 16.33 0.65 -16.27
CA ALA A 20 15.26 -0.18 -15.72
C ALA A 20 15.63 -0.85 -14.39
N VAL A 21 16.89 -0.94 -14.03
CA VAL A 21 17.36 -1.61 -12.79
C VAL A 21 16.76 -0.98 -11.56
N ALA A 22 16.78 0.36 -11.43
CA ALA A 22 16.25 1.05 -10.26
C ALA A 22 14.73 0.89 -10.09
N PRO A 23 13.88 1.08 -11.12
CA PRO A 23 12.45 0.75 -11.05
C PRO A 23 12.16 -0.69 -10.68
N VAL A 24 12.94 -1.66 -11.14
CA VAL A 24 12.74 -3.09 -10.81
C VAL A 24 13.02 -3.35 -9.33
N PHE A 25 14.08 -2.77 -8.76
CA PHE A 25 14.31 -2.85 -7.31
C PHE A 25 13.19 -2.19 -6.51
N LEU A 26 12.64 -1.09 -7.00
CA LEU A 26 11.49 -0.45 -6.37
C LEU A 26 10.26 -1.37 -6.37
N LEU A 27 10.00 -2.11 -7.45
CA LEU A 27 8.91 -3.10 -7.49
C LEU A 27 9.07 -4.19 -6.42
N THR A 28 10.29 -4.66 -6.19
CA THR A 28 10.58 -5.64 -5.13
C THR A 28 10.28 -5.06 -3.74
N ALA A 29 10.68 -3.82 -3.48
CA ALA A 29 10.36 -3.12 -2.23
C ALA A 29 8.85 -2.92 -2.06
N LEU A 30 8.13 -2.55 -3.13
CA LEU A 30 6.67 -2.43 -3.14
C LEU A 30 5.98 -3.75 -2.79
N ALA A 31 6.44 -4.88 -3.30
CA ALA A 31 5.91 -6.21 -2.97
C ALA A 31 6.00 -6.51 -1.46
N THR A 32 7.09 -6.11 -0.82
CA THR A 32 7.28 -6.27 0.63
C THR A 32 6.28 -5.41 1.42
N ILE A 33 6.12 -4.14 1.03
CA ILE A 33 5.15 -3.22 1.66
C ILE A 33 3.73 -3.75 1.48
N PHE A 34 3.39 -4.21 0.28
CA PHE A 34 2.08 -4.80 -0.03
C PHE A 34 1.77 -6.00 0.87
N ASN A 35 2.73 -6.89 1.10
CA ASN A 35 2.58 -8.06 1.99
C ASN A 35 2.24 -7.65 3.42
N VAL A 36 2.89 -6.61 3.94
CA VAL A 36 2.61 -6.06 5.27
C VAL A 36 1.19 -5.48 5.34
N LEU A 37 0.78 -4.71 4.32
CA LEU A 37 -0.56 -4.12 4.23
C LEU A 37 -1.64 -5.20 4.15
N ALA A 38 -1.46 -6.20 3.30
CA ALA A 38 -2.40 -7.31 3.12
C ALA A 38 -2.58 -8.12 4.40
N SER A 39 -1.50 -8.43 5.11
CA SER A 39 -1.55 -9.16 6.37
C SER A 39 -2.24 -8.37 7.50
N ARG A 40 -2.12 -7.05 7.51
CA ARG A 40 -2.86 -6.18 8.42
C ARG A 40 -4.35 -6.13 8.09
N LEU A 41 -4.69 -6.01 6.81
CA LEU A 41 -6.07 -6.03 6.37
C LEU A 41 -6.76 -7.33 6.77
N ALA A 42 -6.13 -8.48 6.54
CA ALA A 42 -6.67 -9.78 6.92
C ALA A 42 -7.03 -9.83 8.41
N ARG A 43 -6.12 -9.39 9.30
CA ARG A 43 -6.38 -9.35 10.75
C ARG A 43 -7.54 -8.43 11.16
N VAL A 44 -7.70 -7.29 10.47
CA VAL A 44 -8.80 -6.36 10.75
C VAL A 44 -10.13 -6.93 10.29
N VAL A 45 -10.15 -7.55 9.11
CA VAL A 45 -11.34 -8.21 8.56
C VAL A 45 -11.78 -9.41 9.40
N ASP A 46 -10.83 -10.24 9.85
CA ASP A 46 -11.15 -11.40 10.72
C ASP A 46 -11.77 -10.94 12.04
N ARG A 47 -11.23 -9.87 12.63
CA ARG A 47 -11.79 -9.29 13.86
C ARG A 47 -13.19 -8.71 13.63
N ALA A 48 -13.44 -8.06 12.49
CA ALA A 48 -14.76 -7.55 12.13
C ALA A 48 -15.79 -8.69 11.98
N ARG A 49 -15.42 -9.78 11.31
CA ARG A 49 -16.28 -10.98 11.14
C ARG A 49 -16.67 -11.63 12.47
N ILE A 50 -15.74 -11.73 13.42
CA ILE A 50 -16.04 -12.26 14.76
C ILE A 50 -17.07 -11.37 15.47
N MET A 51 -16.92 -10.03 15.38
CA MET A 51 -17.86 -9.09 15.98
C MET A 51 -19.23 -9.10 15.30
N GLU A 52 -19.28 -9.23 13.99
CA GLU A 52 -20.54 -9.39 13.23
C GLU A 52 -21.28 -10.67 13.61
N ALA A 53 -20.55 -11.78 13.81
CA ALA A 53 -21.14 -13.04 14.26
C ALA A 53 -21.77 -12.92 15.66
N GLN A 54 -21.18 -12.11 16.56
CA GLN A 54 -21.75 -11.82 17.89
C GLN A 54 -23.04 -11.01 17.80
N LEU A 55 -23.16 -10.11 16.83
CA LEU A 55 -24.40 -9.32 16.62
C LEU A 55 -25.55 -10.18 16.03
N GLY A 56 -25.26 -11.31 15.44
CA GLY A 56 -26.27 -12.27 14.95
C GLY A 56 -26.98 -13.05 16.04
N ASP A 57 -26.51 -12.97 17.30
CA ASP A 57 -27.16 -13.62 18.44
C ASP A 57 -28.20 -12.66 19.06
N PRO A 58 -29.51 -13.00 18.99
CA PRO A 58 -30.58 -12.14 19.54
C PRO A 58 -30.50 -11.97 21.08
N ALA A 59 -29.79 -12.85 21.78
CA ALA A 59 -29.60 -12.82 23.23
C ALA A 59 -28.44 -11.91 23.68
N PHE A 60 -27.69 -11.31 22.73
CA PHE A 60 -26.50 -10.53 23.05
C PHE A 60 -26.84 -9.11 23.56
N ALA A 61 -26.69 -8.90 24.87
CA ALA A 61 -27.04 -7.63 25.54
C ALA A 61 -26.12 -6.43 25.22
N GLY A 62 -25.03 -6.63 24.45
CA GLY A 62 -24.01 -5.62 24.15
C GLY A 62 -24.03 -5.08 22.71
N ALA A 63 -25.15 -5.19 22.00
CA ALA A 63 -25.24 -4.87 20.56
C ALA A 63 -24.83 -3.44 20.20
N ASP A 64 -25.16 -2.45 21.02
CA ASP A 64 -24.84 -1.04 20.72
C ASP A 64 -23.35 -0.73 20.89
N GLU A 65 -22.70 -1.36 21.88
CA GLU A 65 -21.24 -1.22 22.06
C GLU A 65 -20.48 -1.87 20.91
N VAL A 66 -20.94 -3.04 20.45
CA VAL A 66 -20.32 -3.73 19.29
C VAL A 66 -20.54 -2.94 18.01
N ARG A 67 -21.70 -2.34 17.78
CA ARG A 67 -21.94 -1.44 16.63
C ARG A 67 -21.02 -0.22 16.64
N ALA A 68 -20.81 0.39 17.80
CA ALA A 68 -19.88 1.51 17.93
C ALA A 68 -18.44 1.09 17.61
N ARG A 69 -18.01 -0.09 18.06
CA ARG A 69 -16.69 -0.65 17.74
C ARG A 69 -16.54 -1.00 16.26
N LEU A 70 -17.58 -1.53 15.62
CA LEU A 70 -17.61 -1.82 14.18
C LEU A 70 -17.47 -0.56 13.32
N SER A 71 -18.06 0.56 13.73
CA SER A 71 -17.93 1.83 13.01
C SER A 71 -16.48 2.35 12.99
N VAL A 72 -15.74 2.18 14.07
CA VAL A 72 -14.31 2.51 14.17
C VAL A 72 -13.48 1.57 13.28
N ILE A 73 -13.80 0.27 13.28
CA ILE A 73 -13.13 -0.72 12.44
C ILE A 73 -13.36 -0.44 10.96
N SER A 74 -14.56 -0.06 10.55
CA SER A 74 -14.88 0.26 9.15
C SER A 74 -14.07 1.44 8.61
N THR A 75 -13.87 2.48 9.41
CA THR A 75 -13.02 3.62 9.04
C THR A 75 -11.57 3.21 8.86
N ARG A 76 -11.04 2.36 9.74
CA ARG A 76 -9.67 1.83 9.66
C ARG A 76 -9.49 0.94 8.44
N THR A 77 -10.45 0.07 8.15
CA THR A 77 -10.45 -0.78 6.96
C THR A 77 -10.39 0.05 5.67
N ARG A 78 -11.13 1.17 5.62
CA ARG A 78 -11.10 2.09 4.47
C ARG A 78 -9.71 2.72 4.26
N LEU A 79 -9.02 3.12 5.32
CA LEU A 79 -7.66 3.67 5.23
C LEU A 79 -6.65 2.64 4.72
N ILE A 80 -6.73 1.41 5.24
CA ILE A 80 -5.87 0.30 4.79
C ILE A 80 -6.15 -0.02 3.31
N ASN A 81 -7.40 -0.13 2.90
CA ASN A 81 -7.77 -0.39 1.51
C ASN A 81 -7.28 0.70 0.56
N LEU A 82 -7.36 1.98 0.98
CA LEU A 82 -6.86 3.09 0.18
C LEU A 82 -5.33 3.03 0.06
N SER A 83 -4.62 2.71 1.14
CA SER A 83 -3.15 2.52 1.11
C SER A 83 -2.76 1.39 0.17
N ILE A 84 -3.48 0.26 0.21
CA ILE A 84 -3.27 -0.88 -0.71
C ILE A 84 -3.51 -0.47 -2.15
N ALA A 85 -4.64 0.21 -2.44
CA ALA A 85 -4.99 0.65 -3.80
C ALA A 85 -3.92 1.60 -4.39
N LEU A 86 -3.44 2.56 -3.59
CA LEU A 86 -2.39 3.48 -4.01
C LEU A 86 -1.04 2.77 -4.21
N CYS A 87 -0.73 1.78 -3.37
CA CYS A 87 0.49 0.96 -3.52
C CYS A 87 0.45 0.14 -4.82
N VAL A 88 -0.69 -0.49 -5.13
CA VAL A 88 -0.90 -1.22 -6.39
C VAL A 88 -0.84 -0.27 -7.59
N LEU A 89 -1.46 0.91 -7.50
CA LEU A 89 -1.39 1.92 -8.55
C LEU A 89 0.05 2.36 -8.80
N SER A 90 0.84 2.60 -7.75
CA SER A 90 2.26 2.92 -7.88
C SER A 90 3.04 1.80 -8.58
N ALA A 91 2.80 0.53 -8.21
CA ALA A 91 3.44 -0.62 -8.84
C ALA A 91 3.10 -0.72 -10.34
N LEU A 92 1.84 -0.49 -10.71
CA LEU A 92 1.41 -0.45 -12.12
C LEU A 92 2.11 0.67 -12.89
N LEU A 93 2.19 1.87 -12.32
CA LEU A 93 2.86 3.01 -12.94
C LEU A 93 4.37 2.74 -13.12
N VAL A 94 5.03 2.15 -12.12
CA VAL A 94 6.45 1.75 -12.21
C VAL A 94 6.66 0.70 -13.29
N SER A 95 5.76 -0.30 -13.39
CA SER A 95 5.80 -1.29 -14.47
C SER A 95 5.67 -0.64 -15.84
N LEU A 96 4.78 0.35 -15.96
CA LEU A 96 4.59 1.09 -17.20
C LEU A 96 5.83 1.93 -17.58
N VAL A 97 6.52 2.49 -16.57
CA VAL A 97 7.83 3.16 -16.77
C VAL A 97 8.83 2.20 -17.41
N VAL A 98 8.97 0.98 -16.86
CA VAL A 98 9.89 -0.02 -17.41
C VAL A 98 9.55 -0.36 -18.87
N VAL A 99 8.28 -0.64 -19.14
CA VAL A 99 7.81 -0.91 -20.52
C VAL A 99 8.12 0.27 -21.44
N SER A 100 7.85 1.49 -21.01
CA SER A 100 8.08 2.72 -21.81
C SER A 100 9.57 2.91 -22.15
N LEU A 101 10.49 2.57 -21.23
CA LEU A 101 11.93 2.62 -21.47
C LEU A 101 12.35 1.68 -22.61
N PHE A 102 11.83 0.44 -22.62
CA PHE A 102 12.12 -0.52 -23.68
C PHE A 102 11.49 -0.12 -25.01
N VAL A 103 10.24 0.34 -25.00
CA VAL A 103 9.52 0.83 -26.20
C VAL A 103 10.27 2.02 -26.82
N SER A 104 10.70 2.97 -26.00
CA SER A 104 11.50 4.13 -26.45
C SER A 104 12.80 3.68 -27.14
N SER A 105 13.48 2.69 -26.54
CA SER A 105 14.72 2.14 -27.10
C SER A 105 14.52 1.38 -28.42
N LEU A 106 13.43 0.60 -28.54
CA LEU A 106 13.13 -0.20 -29.73
C LEU A 106 12.64 0.65 -30.90
N LEU A 107 11.77 1.61 -30.63
CA LEU A 107 11.16 2.46 -31.66
C LEU A 107 11.97 3.73 -31.97
N GLN A 108 13.09 3.95 -31.25
CA GLN A 108 13.95 5.14 -31.37
C GLN A 108 13.16 6.46 -31.22
N ILE A 109 12.10 6.43 -30.38
CA ILE A 109 11.26 7.59 -30.08
C ILE A 109 11.73 8.21 -28.77
N ASP A 110 11.79 9.55 -28.72
CA ASP A 110 12.09 10.26 -27.47
C ASP A 110 10.87 10.30 -26.56
N LEU A 111 10.83 9.40 -25.58
CA LEU A 111 9.83 9.30 -24.53
C LEU A 111 10.36 9.76 -23.16
N ALA A 112 11.48 10.50 -23.13
CA ALA A 112 12.13 10.87 -21.86
C ALA A 112 11.19 11.69 -20.95
N TRP A 113 10.47 12.66 -21.49
CA TRP A 113 9.52 13.48 -20.73
C TRP A 113 8.33 12.67 -20.18
N PRO A 114 7.55 11.92 -20.99
CA PRO A 114 6.45 11.10 -20.46
C PRO A 114 6.90 10.08 -19.42
N VAL A 115 8.05 9.44 -19.63
CA VAL A 115 8.61 8.46 -18.68
C VAL A 115 8.95 9.14 -17.34
N ALA A 116 9.58 10.31 -17.36
CA ALA A 116 9.91 11.06 -16.15
C ALA A 116 8.65 11.47 -15.39
N VAL A 117 7.62 12.00 -16.06
CA VAL A 117 6.35 12.37 -15.43
C VAL A 117 5.67 11.14 -14.83
N LEU A 118 5.62 10.03 -15.56
CA LEU A 118 5.02 8.78 -15.10
C LEU A 118 5.71 8.26 -13.84
N PHE A 119 7.04 8.33 -13.80
CA PHE A 119 7.82 7.93 -12.63
C PHE A 119 7.57 8.83 -11.42
N ILE A 120 7.49 10.16 -11.62
CA ILE A 120 7.16 11.10 -10.55
C ILE A 120 5.78 10.81 -9.98
N VAL A 121 4.77 10.57 -10.83
CA VAL A 121 3.41 10.23 -10.38
C VAL A 121 3.40 8.91 -9.62
N ALA A 122 4.16 7.91 -10.05
CA ALA A 122 4.31 6.64 -9.33
C ALA A 122 4.89 6.85 -7.93
N MET A 123 5.94 7.65 -7.81
CA MET A 123 6.58 7.95 -6.53
C MET A 123 5.68 8.76 -5.60
N LEU A 124 4.93 9.72 -6.14
CA LEU A 124 3.94 10.47 -5.34
C LEU A 124 2.81 9.57 -4.85
N SER A 125 2.30 8.67 -5.71
CA SER A 125 1.30 7.68 -5.32
C SER A 125 1.79 6.79 -4.18
N LEU A 126 3.04 6.31 -4.25
CA LEU A 126 3.67 5.54 -3.19
C LEU A 126 3.80 6.35 -1.89
N ALA A 127 4.27 7.59 -1.98
CA ALA A 127 4.42 8.45 -0.80
C ALA A 127 3.07 8.67 -0.09
N VAL A 128 2.01 8.93 -0.85
CA VAL A 128 0.66 9.07 -0.31
C VAL A 128 0.17 7.76 0.32
N ALA A 129 0.41 6.61 -0.32
CA ALA A 129 0.09 5.30 0.25
C ALA A 129 0.75 5.08 1.61
N LEU A 130 2.03 5.42 1.75
CA LEU A 130 2.77 5.29 3.01
C LEU A 130 2.28 6.27 4.08
N ILE A 131 1.87 7.48 3.71
CA ILE A 131 1.27 8.45 4.64
C ILE A 131 -0.05 7.91 5.20
N PHE A 132 -0.94 7.36 4.37
CA PHE A 132 -2.18 6.74 4.84
C PHE A 132 -1.91 5.53 5.74
N PHE A 133 -0.92 4.73 5.38
CA PHE A 133 -0.50 3.59 6.20
C PHE A 133 0.06 4.02 7.56
N LEU A 134 0.91 5.04 7.59
CA LEU A 134 1.45 5.59 8.83
C LEU A 134 0.34 6.15 9.73
N ARG A 135 -0.62 6.87 9.14
CA ARG A 135 -1.79 7.40 9.86
C ARG A 135 -2.63 6.29 10.48
N GLU A 136 -2.83 5.18 9.76
CA GLU A 136 -3.54 4.00 10.29
C GLU A 136 -2.82 3.43 11.50
N ILE A 137 -1.48 3.25 11.44
CA ILE A 137 -0.68 2.74 12.55
C ILE A 137 -0.81 3.67 13.76
N TYR A 138 -0.75 4.98 13.56
CA TYR A 138 -0.84 5.95 14.64
C TYR A 138 -2.19 5.89 15.36
N ILE A 139 -3.28 5.78 14.62
CA ILE A 139 -4.63 5.61 15.18
C ILE A 139 -4.74 4.28 15.92
N ALA A 140 -4.14 3.20 15.38
CA ALA A 140 -4.16 1.89 16.00
C ALA A 140 -3.44 1.87 17.37
N THR A 141 -2.30 2.53 17.47
CA THR A 141 -1.50 2.56 18.70
C THR A 141 -2.06 3.51 19.75
N ALA A 142 -2.65 4.63 19.33
CA ALA A 142 -3.33 5.55 20.25
C ALA A 142 -4.48 4.88 21.00
N ALA A 143 -5.27 4.05 20.31
CA ALA A 143 -6.39 3.32 20.92
C ALA A 143 -5.96 2.34 22.02
N LEU A 144 -4.75 1.79 21.93
CA LEU A 144 -4.22 0.86 22.95
C LEU A 144 -3.77 1.57 24.24
N ARG A 145 -3.31 2.82 24.14
CA ARG A 145 -2.86 3.60 25.30
C ARG A 145 -4.00 4.00 26.23
N PHE A 146 -5.20 4.21 25.73
CA PHE A 146 -6.36 4.56 26.56
C PHE A 146 -6.94 3.37 27.32
N ASN A 147 -6.76 2.13 26.84
CA ASN A 147 -7.33 0.94 27.50
C ASN A 147 -6.45 0.42 28.65
N SER A 148 -5.21 0.89 28.79
CA SER A 148 -4.29 0.52 29.88
C SER A 148 -4.39 1.42 31.11
N VAL A 149 -5.21 2.46 31.08
CA VAL A 149 -5.33 3.47 32.16
C VAL A 149 -6.58 3.26 33.03
N VAL A 150 -7.39 2.23 32.80
CA VAL A 150 -8.44 1.83 33.76
C VAL A 150 -7.86 0.78 34.72
N PRO A 151 -7.30 1.17 35.89
CA PRO A 151 -6.96 0.21 36.94
C PRO A 151 -8.28 -0.34 37.49
N GLY A 152 -8.32 -1.62 37.69
CA GLY A 152 -9.49 -2.36 38.16
C GLY A 152 -10.24 -1.66 39.29
N ALA A 153 -11.52 -1.44 39.10
CA ALA A 153 -12.45 -1.22 40.16
C ALA A 153 -12.43 -2.41 41.08
N GLY A 154 -12.03 -2.14 42.32
CA GLY A 154 -11.66 -3.12 43.30
C GLY A 154 -12.71 -4.18 43.58
N HIS A 155 -12.22 -5.37 43.87
CA HIS A 155 -12.87 -6.29 44.77
C HIS A 155 -13.06 -5.60 46.11
N ALA A 156 -14.21 -5.00 46.34
CA ALA A 156 -14.70 -4.77 47.69
C ALA A 156 -15.27 -6.09 48.21
N LYS A 157 -14.49 -6.71 49.07
CA LYS A 157 -15.00 -7.70 50.03
C LYS A 157 -15.95 -7.03 50.95
N GLY A 158 -17.08 -7.62 51.18
CA GLY A 158 -18.00 -7.42 52.28
C GLY A 158 -18.84 -8.66 52.44
#